data_8bce0fe56e3993ac4191fbd62316b50f
#
_entry.id   8bce0fe56e3993ac4191fbd62316b50f
#
_cell.length_a   1.000
_cell.length_b   1.000
_cell.length_c   1.000
_cell.angle_alpha   90.00
_cell.angle_beta   90.00
_cell.angle_gamma   90.00
#
_symmetry.space_group_name_H-M   'P 1'
#
loop_
_entity.id
_entity.type
_entity.pdbx_description
1 polymer ?
#
loop_
_entity_poly.entity_id
_entity_poly.type
_entity_poly.pdbx_seq_one_letter_code
_entity_poly.pdbx_strand_id
1 'polypeptide(L)'
;MYFHPLHSPDSSLIGYLLADLDEQEAVVIDPPPRQTELVLALLTERSLRLCHVLRTHVHRADAADCSALCDCTSARLVVGEAAALPQDCSREAMRVAHGARLVFGNEVVRVLGTPGHTPGCLSYLWRDRLFCGDAFDVGSCSAGNREADPGLLFDTLTRRLFTLPEQTLVFPAHPIRGRHVATLGELRARYAPRLQQSRDGFITDMMQRRA
;
A
#
# COMPACT_ATOMS: atom_id res chain seq x y z
N MET A 1 3.19 -1.94 20.95
CA MET A 1 2.92 -2.19 19.50
C MET A 1 1.50 -2.65 19.30
N TYR A 2 0.76 -2.05 18.37
CA TYR A 2 -0.61 -2.42 18.01
C TYR A 2 -0.74 -2.55 16.47
N PHE A 3 -1.49 -3.53 16.01
CA PHE A 3 -1.76 -3.80 14.59
C PHE A 3 -3.21 -4.23 14.44
N HIS A 4 -3.96 -3.55 13.57
CA HIS A 4 -5.38 -3.84 13.35
C HIS A 4 -5.73 -3.74 11.86
N PRO A 5 -6.17 -4.83 11.20
CA PRO A 5 -6.72 -4.78 9.85
C PRO A 5 -8.09 -4.08 9.84
N LEU A 6 -8.30 -3.23 8.84
CA LEU A 6 -9.55 -2.51 8.59
C LEU A 6 -10.19 -3.07 7.33
N HIS A 7 -11.26 -3.83 7.46
CA HIS A 7 -11.95 -4.43 6.32
C HIS A 7 -13.07 -3.51 5.82
N SER A 8 -13.09 -3.23 4.51
CA SER A 8 -14.22 -2.51 3.91
C SER A 8 -15.50 -3.36 3.97
N PRO A 9 -16.64 -2.82 4.41
CA PRO A 9 -17.91 -3.54 4.35
C PRO A 9 -18.45 -3.70 2.93
N ASP A 10 -18.09 -2.78 2.03
CA ASP A 10 -18.68 -2.65 0.69
C ASP A 10 -17.75 -3.15 -0.44
N SER A 11 -16.51 -3.49 -0.10
CA SER A 11 -15.50 -3.91 -1.08
C SER A 11 -14.50 -4.89 -0.47
N SER A 12 -13.60 -5.42 -1.28
CA SER A 12 -12.50 -6.26 -0.81
C SER A 12 -11.29 -5.48 -0.28
N LEU A 13 -11.38 -4.15 -0.18
CA LEU A 13 -10.26 -3.31 0.28
C LEU A 13 -9.96 -3.54 1.76
N ILE A 14 -8.68 -3.65 2.08
CA ILE A 14 -8.15 -3.83 3.42
C ILE A 14 -7.17 -2.71 3.71
N GLY A 15 -7.47 -1.93 4.73
CA GLY A 15 -6.52 -0.97 5.32
C GLY A 15 -5.90 -1.52 6.59
N TYR A 16 -4.96 -0.79 7.15
CA TYR A 16 -4.22 -1.24 8.34
C TYR A 16 -3.92 -0.07 9.28
N LEU A 17 -4.29 -0.23 10.55
CA LEU A 17 -3.91 0.71 11.61
C LEU A 17 -2.72 0.13 12.36
N LEU A 18 -1.64 0.90 12.45
CA LEU A 18 -0.44 0.58 13.19
C LEU A 18 -0.26 1.61 14.31
N ALA A 19 0.11 1.18 15.52
CA ALA A 19 0.36 2.13 16.59
C ALA A 19 1.48 1.70 17.53
N ASP A 20 2.17 2.71 18.04
CA ASP A 20 2.99 2.65 19.22
C ASP A 20 2.12 3.06 20.41
N LEU A 21 1.79 2.10 21.28
CA LEU A 21 0.92 2.35 22.43
C LEU A 21 1.63 3.12 23.56
N ASP A 22 2.94 3.01 23.64
CA ASP A 22 3.72 3.66 24.69
C ASP A 22 3.84 5.16 24.42
N GLU A 23 4.03 5.54 23.16
CA GLU A 23 4.09 6.93 22.68
C GLU A 23 2.72 7.48 22.24
N GLN A 24 1.69 6.64 22.22
CA GLN A 24 0.32 7.00 21.82
C GLN A 24 0.26 7.59 20.39
N GLU A 25 1.07 7.10 19.48
CA GLU A 25 1.14 7.53 18.09
C GLU A 25 0.77 6.41 17.13
N ALA A 26 0.07 6.78 16.04
CA ALA A 26 -0.44 5.85 15.06
C ALA A 26 -0.26 6.35 13.63
N VAL A 27 -0.26 5.40 12.70
CA VAL A 27 -0.42 5.61 11.26
C VAL A 27 -1.49 4.68 10.73
N VAL A 28 -2.20 5.10 9.69
CA VAL A 28 -3.13 4.24 8.97
C VAL A 28 -2.69 4.09 7.52
N ILE A 29 -2.73 2.86 7.00
CA ILE A 29 -2.37 2.53 5.61
C ILE A 29 -3.65 2.17 4.87
N ASP A 30 -3.89 2.78 3.72
CA ASP A 30 -5.04 2.56 2.83
C ASP A 30 -6.37 2.46 3.58
N PRO A 31 -6.75 3.47 4.40
CA PRO A 31 -8.02 3.41 5.11
C PRO A 31 -9.17 3.21 4.12
N PRO A 32 -10.04 2.20 4.34
CA PRO A 32 -11.15 1.96 3.45
C PRO A 32 -12.14 3.14 3.45
N PRO A 33 -12.76 3.44 2.31
CA PRO A 33 -13.84 4.44 2.24
C PRO A 33 -14.93 4.18 3.28
N ARG A 34 -15.54 5.24 3.81
CA ARG A 34 -16.63 5.20 4.79
C ARG A 34 -16.27 4.55 6.13
N GLN A 35 -14.99 4.38 6.45
CA GLN A 35 -14.55 3.87 7.76
C GLN A 35 -13.89 4.93 8.64
N THR A 36 -14.00 6.19 8.28
CA THR A 36 -13.45 7.30 9.07
C THR A 36 -13.90 7.24 10.53
N GLU A 37 -15.19 7.05 10.78
CA GLU A 37 -15.74 6.96 12.14
C GLU A 37 -15.18 5.77 12.93
N LEU A 38 -15.02 4.60 12.31
CA LEU A 38 -14.40 3.44 12.94
C LEU A 38 -12.94 3.72 13.31
N VAL A 39 -12.18 4.32 12.41
CA VAL A 39 -10.77 4.68 12.70
C VAL A 39 -10.70 5.69 13.84
N LEU A 40 -11.54 6.73 13.84
CA LEU A 40 -11.61 7.71 14.93
C LEU A 40 -11.99 7.07 16.27
N ALA A 41 -12.93 6.13 16.27
CA ALA A 41 -13.32 5.39 17.48
C ALA A 41 -12.15 4.55 18.01
N LEU A 42 -11.42 3.83 17.15
CA LEU A 42 -10.24 3.04 17.53
C LEU A 42 -9.10 3.91 18.08
N LEU A 43 -8.87 5.09 17.48
CA LEU A 43 -7.89 6.06 17.97
C LEU A 43 -8.28 6.59 19.36
N THR A 44 -9.55 6.95 19.52
CA THR A 44 -10.08 7.48 20.79
C THR A 44 -10.03 6.44 21.90
N GLU A 45 -10.47 5.21 21.63
CA GLU A 45 -10.45 4.09 22.60
C GLU A 45 -9.05 3.87 23.21
N ARG A 46 -8.01 4.11 22.43
CA ARG A 46 -6.61 3.88 22.83
C ARG A 46 -5.83 5.17 23.10
N SER A 47 -6.50 6.32 23.08
CA SER A 47 -5.85 7.64 23.23
C SER A 47 -4.72 7.86 22.24
N LEU A 48 -4.88 7.41 20.98
CA LEU A 48 -3.86 7.50 19.95
C LEU A 48 -3.98 8.78 19.14
N ARG A 49 -2.84 9.40 18.84
CA ARG A 49 -2.71 10.50 17.88
C ARG A 49 -2.34 9.94 16.51
N LEU A 50 -3.15 10.20 15.50
CA LEU A 50 -2.84 9.82 14.13
C LEU A 50 -1.80 10.78 13.55
N CYS A 51 -0.62 10.26 13.17
CA CYS A 51 0.48 11.05 12.59
C CYS A 51 0.37 11.14 11.07
N HIS A 52 0.07 10.01 10.44
CA HIS A 52 0.06 9.91 8.98
C HIS A 52 -1.08 9.03 8.47
N VAL A 53 -1.64 9.43 7.33
CA VAL A 53 -2.48 8.59 6.46
C VAL A 53 -1.62 8.20 5.26
N LEU A 54 -1.25 6.93 5.16
CA LEU A 54 -0.35 6.40 4.15
C LEU A 54 -1.17 5.77 3.01
N ARG A 55 -0.93 6.19 1.77
CA ARG A 55 -1.55 5.53 0.60
C ARG A 55 -0.49 4.73 -0.14
N THR A 56 -0.78 3.45 -0.37
CA THR A 56 0.08 2.61 -1.22
C THR A 56 -0.03 3.01 -2.67
N HIS A 57 -1.22 3.40 -3.11
CA HIS A 57 -1.48 3.90 -4.46
C HIS A 57 -2.72 4.79 -4.47
N VAL A 58 -2.86 5.55 -5.53
CA VAL A 58 -4.03 6.38 -5.82
C VAL A 58 -4.38 6.21 -7.29
N HIS A 59 -5.61 5.84 -7.58
CA HIS A 59 -6.16 5.88 -8.94
C HIS A 59 -6.74 7.27 -9.23
N ARG A 60 -6.64 7.71 -10.48
CA ARG A 60 -7.21 9.01 -10.90
C ARG A 60 -8.71 9.12 -10.64
N ALA A 61 -9.42 7.99 -10.66
CA ALA A 61 -10.86 7.94 -10.42
C ALA A 61 -11.24 8.04 -8.93
N ASP A 62 -10.34 7.64 -8.00
CA ASP A 62 -10.67 7.46 -6.57
C ASP A 62 -10.10 8.58 -5.69
N ALA A 63 -9.61 9.63 -6.31
CA ALA A 63 -8.87 10.66 -5.61
C ALA A 63 -9.69 11.53 -4.64
N ALA A 64 -11.03 11.41 -4.65
CA ALA A 64 -11.91 12.24 -3.83
C ALA A 64 -11.93 11.89 -2.32
N ASP A 65 -11.47 10.68 -1.94
CA ASP A 65 -11.64 10.17 -0.55
C ASP A 65 -10.35 10.22 0.29
N CYS A 66 -9.32 10.95 -0.18
CA CYS A 66 -8.02 10.98 0.47
C CYS A 66 -7.96 11.84 1.74
N SER A 67 -8.88 12.76 1.96
CA SER A 67 -8.75 13.84 2.95
C SER A 67 -9.53 13.65 4.26
N ALA A 68 -10.62 12.89 4.28
CA ALA A 68 -11.55 12.87 5.42
C ALA A 68 -10.88 12.59 6.79
N LEU A 69 -9.95 11.62 6.87
CA LEU A 69 -9.21 11.36 8.10
C LEU A 69 -8.21 12.47 8.42
N CYS A 70 -7.56 13.04 7.41
CA CYS A 70 -6.62 14.15 7.59
C CYS A 70 -7.34 15.39 8.13
N ASP A 71 -8.52 15.70 7.60
CA ASP A 71 -9.33 16.83 8.02
C ASP A 71 -9.80 16.69 9.49
N CYS A 72 -10.14 15.48 9.92
CA CYS A 72 -10.59 15.19 11.28
C CYS A 72 -9.46 15.08 12.31
N THR A 73 -8.23 14.76 11.89
CA THR A 73 -7.16 14.37 12.83
C THR A 73 -5.91 15.25 12.73
N SER A 74 -5.82 16.14 11.76
CA SER A 74 -4.60 16.88 11.39
C SER A 74 -3.42 15.97 11.00
N ALA A 75 -3.68 14.69 10.68
CA ALA A 75 -2.68 13.77 10.16
C ALA A 75 -2.25 14.18 8.74
N ARG A 76 -0.99 13.91 8.40
CA ARG A 76 -0.48 14.19 7.05
C ARG A 76 -0.81 13.06 6.09
N LEU A 77 -1.39 13.41 4.94
CA LEU A 77 -1.52 12.48 3.83
C LEU A 77 -0.13 12.21 3.22
N VAL A 78 0.23 10.94 3.06
CA VAL A 78 1.51 10.51 2.45
C VAL A 78 1.22 9.70 1.20
N VAL A 79 1.85 10.10 0.09
CA VAL A 79 1.71 9.47 -1.23
C VAL A 79 3.06 9.38 -1.94
N GLY A 80 3.15 8.54 -2.97
CA GLY A 80 4.34 8.48 -3.82
C GLY A 80 4.53 9.75 -4.65
N GLU A 81 5.80 10.08 -4.97
CA GLU A 81 6.16 11.28 -5.76
C GLU A 81 5.38 11.36 -7.08
N ALA A 82 5.21 10.23 -7.76
CA ALA A 82 4.51 10.15 -9.05
C ALA A 82 2.99 9.91 -8.93
N ALA A 83 2.43 9.95 -7.71
CA ALA A 83 0.99 9.78 -7.52
C ALA A 83 0.21 10.95 -8.13
N ALA A 84 -0.82 10.63 -8.90
CA ALA A 84 -1.74 11.59 -9.45
C ALA A 84 -2.82 11.91 -8.41
N LEU A 85 -2.77 13.11 -7.82
CA LEU A 85 -3.77 13.61 -6.89
C LEU A 85 -4.59 14.74 -7.51
N PRO A 86 -5.86 14.92 -7.12
CA PRO A 86 -6.61 16.14 -7.39
C PRO A 86 -5.88 17.36 -6.82
N GLN A 87 -6.12 18.52 -7.42
CA GLN A 87 -5.45 19.75 -6.99
C GLN A 87 -5.69 20.08 -5.51
N ASP A 88 -6.88 19.82 -5.00
CA ASP A 88 -7.26 20.11 -3.61
C ASP A 88 -6.51 19.22 -2.61
N CYS A 89 -6.32 17.94 -2.91
CA CYS A 89 -5.55 17.01 -2.07
C CYS A 89 -4.02 17.15 -2.26
N SER A 90 -3.55 17.72 -3.38
CA SER A 90 -2.13 17.72 -3.73
C SER A 90 -1.31 18.78 -2.98
N ARG A 91 -1.94 19.85 -2.48
CA ARG A 91 -1.25 20.97 -1.84
C ARG A 91 -0.71 20.64 -0.45
N GLU A 92 -1.37 19.71 0.25
CA GLU A 92 -1.04 19.34 1.64
C GLU A 92 -0.44 17.93 1.75
N ALA A 93 -0.42 17.16 0.65
CA ALA A 93 0.11 15.82 0.67
C ALA A 93 1.65 15.83 0.72
N MET A 94 2.18 15.04 1.66
CA MET A 94 3.61 14.75 1.75
C MET A 94 3.96 13.71 0.66
N ARG A 95 4.75 14.14 -0.34
CA ARG A 95 5.24 13.26 -1.40
C ARG A 95 6.56 12.63 -0.98
N VAL A 96 6.63 11.30 -1.05
CA VAL A 96 7.80 10.54 -0.60
C VAL A 96 8.34 9.62 -1.70
N ALA A 97 9.67 9.47 -1.70
CA ALA A 97 10.41 8.59 -2.60
C ALA A 97 10.74 7.24 -1.96
N HIS A 98 11.26 6.33 -2.80
CA HIS A 98 11.91 5.11 -2.34
C HIS A 98 13.02 5.41 -1.32
N GLY A 99 13.05 4.67 -0.21
CA GLY A 99 14.04 4.80 0.85
C GLY A 99 13.69 5.80 1.95
N ALA A 100 12.61 6.59 1.79
CA ALA A 100 12.12 7.46 2.86
C ALA A 100 11.76 6.65 4.11
N ARG A 101 11.80 7.32 5.26
CA ARG A 101 11.45 6.77 6.57
C ARG A 101 10.40 7.65 7.21
N LEU A 102 9.31 7.05 7.65
CA LEU A 102 8.23 7.71 8.37
C LEU A 102 8.28 7.24 9.82
N VAL A 103 8.26 8.17 10.75
CA VAL A 103 8.37 7.89 12.19
C VAL A 103 7.02 8.16 12.84
N PHE A 104 6.62 7.28 13.76
CA PHE A 104 5.50 7.47 14.68
C PHE A 104 5.86 6.81 16.00
N GLY A 105 5.91 7.59 17.08
CA GLY A 105 6.48 7.15 18.34
C GLY A 105 7.93 6.66 18.18
N ASN A 106 8.23 5.49 18.70
CA ASN A 106 9.51 4.79 18.56
C ASN A 106 9.57 3.88 17.32
N GLU A 107 8.53 3.90 16.48
CA GLU A 107 8.40 3.03 15.31
C GLU A 107 8.82 3.74 14.03
N VAL A 108 9.34 2.95 13.09
CA VAL A 108 9.76 3.43 11.77
C VAL A 108 9.13 2.58 10.67
N VAL A 109 8.43 3.22 9.76
CA VAL A 109 7.99 2.64 8.50
C VAL A 109 8.97 3.02 7.39
N ARG A 110 9.54 2.02 6.71
CA ARG A 110 10.39 2.22 5.53
C ARG A 110 9.54 2.26 4.27
N VAL A 111 9.74 3.27 3.44
CA VAL A 111 9.02 3.44 2.17
C VAL A 111 9.78 2.75 1.04
N LEU A 112 9.12 1.87 0.33
CA LEU A 112 9.61 1.23 -0.88
C LEU A 112 8.81 1.76 -2.08
N GLY A 113 9.45 2.44 -3.04
CA GLY A 113 8.79 2.76 -4.30
C GLY A 113 8.51 1.48 -5.09
N THR A 114 7.28 1.18 -5.38
CA THR A 114 6.88 -0.08 -6.04
C THR A 114 5.99 0.19 -7.26
N PRO A 115 6.48 1.01 -8.24
CA PRO A 115 5.69 1.30 -9.44
C PRO A 115 5.40 0.03 -10.24
N GLY A 116 4.32 0.08 -11.01
CA GLY A 116 3.91 -1.01 -11.88
C GLY A 116 2.40 -1.18 -11.94
N HIS A 117 1.69 -1.13 -10.81
CA HIS A 117 0.23 -1.06 -10.78
C HIS A 117 -0.25 0.37 -11.10
N THR A 118 0.32 1.38 -10.43
CA THR A 118 0.30 2.79 -10.84
C THR A 118 1.72 3.37 -10.80
N PRO A 119 2.01 4.50 -11.47
CA PRO A 119 3.33 5.13 -11.43
C PRO A 119 3.78 5.55 -10.01
N GLY A 120 2.83 5.93 -9.17
CA GLY A 120 3.08 6.41 -7.81
C GLY A 120 2.97 5.35 -6.72
N CYS A 121 2.95 4.05 -7.05
CA CYS A 121 2.82 3.00 -6.05
C CYS A 121 3.98 2.97 -5.06
N LEU A 122 3.61 2.78 -3.79
CA LEU A 122 4.49 2.55 -2.66
C LEU A 122 4.13 1.25 -1.96
N SER A 123 5.12 0.64 -1.34
CA SER A 123 4.91 -0.37 -0.31
C SER A 123 5.56 0.11 0.99
N TYR A 124 4.99 -0.26 2.11
CA TYR A 124 5.44 0.16 3.42
C TYR A 124 5.96 -1.04 4.19
N LEU A 125 7.22 -1.00 4.59
CA LEU A 125 7.83 -2.06 5.40
C LEU A 125 7.93 -1.59 6.85
N TRP A 126 7.19 -2.25 7.73
CA TRP A 126 7.22 -2.04 9.17
C TRP A 126 7.64 -3.33 9.85
N ARG A 127 8.84 -3.33 10.45
CA ARG A 127 9.45 -4.51 11.06
C ARG A 127 9.53 -5.68 10.05
N ASP A 128 8.82 -6.78 10.29
CA ASP A 128 8.72 -7.98 9.45
C ASP A 128 7.48 -7.99 8.52
N ARG A 129 6.74 -6.88 8.42
CA ARG A 129 5.47 -6.73 7.70
C ARG A 129 5.59 -5.79 6.52
N LEU A 130 5.25 -6.26 5.35
CA LEU A 130 5.20 -5.50 4.11
C LEU A 130 3.74 -5.23 3.72
N PHE A 131 3.32 -3.99 3.75
CA PHE A 131 2.04 -3.52 3.22
C PHE A 131 2.26 -3.14 1.76
N CYS A 132 1.88 -4.01 0.85
CA CYS A 132 2.30 -3.93 -0.55
C CYS A 132 1.28 -3.27 -1.48
N GLY A 133 0.11 -2.84 -0.96
CA GLY A 133 -0.97 -2.40 -1.83
C GLY A 133 -1.33 -3.49 -2.84
N ASP A 134 -1.43 -3.12 -4.11
CA ASP A 134 -1.77 -4.02 -5.22
C ASP A 134 -0.53 -4.49 -6.03
N ALA A 135 0.68 -4.40 -5.46
CA ALA A 135 1.89 -4.79 -6.16
C ALA A 135 1.93 -6.27 -6.59
N PHE A 136 1.17 -7.16 -5.92
CA PHE A 136 1.03 -8.57 -6.27
C PHE A 136 -0.31 -8.93 -6.91
N ASP A 137 -1.19 -7.95 -7.05
CA ASP A 137 -2.49 -8.14 -7.70
C ASP A 137 -2.42 -7.74 -9.17
N VAL A 138 -1.82 -8.61 -9.94
CA VAL A 138 -1.59 -8.37 -11.36
C VAL A 138 -2.83 -8.79 -12.13
N GLY A 139 -3.72 -7.85 -12.41
CA GLY A 139 -4.83 -8.03 -13.35
C GLY A 139 -6.24 -8.11 -12.75
N SER A 140 -6.42 -8.00 -11.44
CA SER A 140 -7.76 -8.00 -10.84
C SER A 140 -8.33 -6.59 -10.59
N CYS A 141 -7.48 -5.56 -10.51
CA CYS A 141 -7.94 -4.19 -10.39
C CYS A 141 -8.31 -3.60 -11.76
N SER A 142 -9.59 -3.49 -12.05
CA SER A 142 -10.10 -2.91 -13.29
C SER A 142 -9.68 -1.45 -13.51
N ALA A 143 -9.52 -0.67 -12.44
CA ALA A 143 -9.06 0.71 -12.50
C ALA A 143 -7.56 0.79 -12.83
N GLY A 144 -6.74 -0.12 -12.30
CA GLY A 144 -5.28 -0.16 -12.52
C GLY A 144 -4.86 -0.60 -13.91
N ASN A 145 -5.72 -1.25 -14.69
CA ASN A 145 -5.36 -1.80 -15.99
C ASN A 145 -4.88 -0.76 -17.02
N ARG A 146 -5.36 0.48 -16.93
CA ARG A 146 -4.96 1.56 -17.84
C ARG A 146 -3.66 2.27 -17.43
N GLU A 147 -3.34 2.26 -16.14
CA GLU A 147 -2.18 2.96 -15.57
C GLU A 147 -1.01 2.01 -15.35
N ALA A 148 -1.24 0.70 -15.42
CA ALA A 148 -0.25 -0.30 -15.09
C ALA A 148 0.82 -0.49 -16.16
N ASP A 149 2.08 -0.53 -15.73
CA ASP A 149 3.27 -0.81 -16.53
C ASP A 149 3.87 -2.17 -16.12
N PRO A 150 3.72 -3.23 -16.96
CA PRO A 150 4.28 -4.54 -16.66
C PRO A 150 5.80 -4.56 -16.54
N GLY A 151 6.50 -3.69 -17.25
CA GLY A 151 7.96 -3.61 -17.19
C GLY A 151 8.43 -3.05 -15.86
N LEU A 152 7.80 -1.97 -15.37
CA LEU A 152 8.05 -1.43 -14.04
C LEU A 152 7.66 -2.43 -12.94
N LEU A 153 6.57 -3.18 -13.15
CA LEU A 153 6.15 -4.22 -12.21
C LEU A 153 7.19 -5.35 -12.11
N PHE A 154 7.72 -5.82 -13.24
CA PHE A 154 8.80 -6.81 -13.25
C PHE A 154 10.03 -6.32 -12.47
N ASP A 155 10.46 -5.08 -12.72
CA ASP A 155 11.59 -4.48 -12.02
C ASP A 155 11.31 -4.30 -10.51
N THR A 156 10.09 -3.92 -10.13
CA THR A 156 9.64 -3.82 -8.74
C THR A 156 9.72 -5.17 -8.04
N LEU A 157 9.16 -6.22 -8.63
CA LEU A 157 9.14 -7.56 -8.04
C LEU A 157 10.58 -8.09 -7.89
N THR A 158 11.39 -8.04 -8.96
CA THR A 158 12.69 -8.69 -8.98
C THR A 158 13.77 -7.93 -8.22
N ARG A 159 13.77 -6.59 -8.27
CA ARG A 159 14.85 -5.76 -7.73
C ARG A 159 14.55 -5.15 -6.36
N ARG A 160 13.29 -5.18 -5.91
CA ARG A 160 12.88 -4.54 -4.64
C ARG A 160 12.16 -5.49 -3.70
N LEU A 161 11.05 -6.10 -4.13
CA LEU A 161 10.22 -6.88 -3.21
C LEU A 161 10.84 -8.25 -2.93
N PHE A 162 11.24 -9.00 -3.95
CA PHE A 162 11.84 -10.32 -3.75
C PHE A 162 13.29 -10.29 -3.28
N THR A 163 13.87 -9.14 -3.00
CA THR A 163 15.15 -9.01 -2.29
C THR A 163 15.00 -8.99 -0.77
N LEU A 164 13.76 -8.81 -0.27
CA LEU A 164 13.46 -8.88 1.16
C LEU A 164 13.50 -10.35 1.65
N PRO A 165 13.65 -10.57 2.97
CA PRO A 165 13.65 -11.91 3.54
C PRO A 165 12.37 -12.69 3.24
N GLU A 166 12.50 -14.01 2.99
CA GLU A 166 11.36 -14.87 2.60
C GLU A 166 10.27 -14.97 3.67
N GLN A 167 10.64 -14.82 4.95
CA GLN A 167 9.73 -14.83 6.09
C GLN A 167 8.95 -13.52 6.26
N THR A 168 9.24 -12.47 5.47
CA THR A 168 8.47 -11.21 5.51
C THR A 168 7.01 -11.50 5.25
N LEU A 169 6.14 -11.04 6.16
CA LEU A 169 4.69 -11.15 6.03
C LEU A 169 4.18 -10.06 5.08
N VAL A 170 3.40 -10.45 4.09
CA VAL A 170 2.87 -9.55 3.07
C VAL A 170 1.39 -9.33 3.29
N PHE A 171 1.01 -8.07 3.43
CA PHE A 171 -0.35 -7.58 3.66
C PHE A 171 -0.79 -6.73 2.45
N PRO A 172 -1.67 -7.23 1.58
CA PRO A 172 -2.13 -6.54 0.38
C PRO A 172 -3.31 -5.60 0.68
N ALA A 173 -3.57 -4.63 -0.22
CA ALA A 173 -4.80 -3.83 -0.17
C ALA A 173 -6.05 -4.64 -0.57
N HIS A 174 -5.89 -5.64 -1.42
CA HIS A 174 -6.94 -6.60 -1.80
C HIS A 174 -6.46 -8.04 -1.57
N PRO A 175 -7.35 -8.97 -1.17
CA PRO A 175 -6.95 -10.35 -0.94
C PRO A 175 -6.30 -10.99 -2.16
N ILE A 176 -5.09 -11.52 -2.00
CA ILE A 176 -4.41 -12.26 -3.07
C ILE A 176 -5.03 -13.67 -3.13
N ARG A 177 -5.93 -13.89 -4.08
CA ARG A 177 -6.73 -15.13 -4.22
C ARG A 177 -7.42 -15.54 -2.92
N GLY A 178 -8.10 -14.62 -2.29
CA GLY A 178 -8.83 -14.83 -1.04
C GLY A 178 -7.97 -14.89 0.22
N ARG A 179 -6.64 -14.72 0.12
CA ARG A 179 -5.73 -14.66 1.28
C ARG A 179 -5.42 -13.22 1.65
N HIS A 180 -5.57 -12.89 2.91
CA HIS A 180 -5.28 -11.56 3.47
C HIS A 180 -3.82 -11.41 3.91
N VAL A 181 -3.09 -12.51 4.02
CA VAL A 181 -1.67 -12.53 4.36
C VAL A 181 -0.99 -13.71 3.67
N ALA A 182 0.26 -13.51 3.26
CA ALA A 182 1.14 -14.54 2.73
C ALA A 182 2.57 -14.25 3.21
N THR A 183 3.48 -15.23 3.12
CA THR A 183 4.90 -14.93 3.21
C THR A 183 5.46 -14.50 1.85
N LEU A 184 6.51 -13.71 1.87
CA LEU A 184 7.17 -13.30 0.63
C LEU A 184 7.77 -14.49 -0.12
N GLY A 185 8.24 -15.53 0.60
CA GLY A 185 8.71 -16.78 0.02
C GLY A 185 7.62 -17.53 -0.75
N GLU A 186 6.39 -17.62 -0.20
CA GLU A 186 5.24 -18.21 -0.91
C GLU A 186 4.92 -17.42 -2.19
N LEU A 187 4.94 -16.08 -2.12
CA LEU A 187 4.70 -15.25 -3.29
C LEU A 187 5.82 -15.40 -4.33
N ARG A 188 7.09 -15.42 -3.89
CA ARG A 188 8.24 -15.64 -4.79
C ARG A 188 8.11 -16.98 -5.52
N ALA A 189 7.84 -18.06 -4.81
CA ALA A 189 7.64 -19.39 -5.41
C ALA A 189 6.51 -19.38 -6.45
N ARG A 190 5.44 -18.67 -6.14
CA ARG A 190 4.27 -18.55 -7.04
C ARG A 190 4.55 -17.73 -8.29
N TYR A 191 5.31 -16.64 -8.16
CA TYR A 191 5.67 -15.80 -9.30
C TYR A 191 6.87 -16.33 -10.09
N ALA A 192 7.64 -17.26 -9.53
CA ALA A 192 8.83 -17.83 -10.16
C ALA A 192 8.64 -18.28 -11.61
N PRO A 193 7.55 -19.03 -12.00
CA PRO A 193 7.37 -19.43 -13.40
C PRO A 193 7.26 -18.27 -14.38
N ARG A 194 6.74 -17.12 -13.93
CA ARG A 194 6.62 -15.91 -14.76
C ARG A 194 7.90 -15.09 -14.77
N LEU A 195 8.62 -15.04 -13.63
CA LEU A 195 9.83 -14.25 -13.48
C LEU A 195 11.08 -14.98 -14.01
N GLN A 196 11.03 -16.30 -14.25
CA GLN A 196 12.05 -17.07 -14.96
C GLN A 196 12.07 -16.78 -16.46
N GLN A 197 11.00 -16.19 -16.99
CA GLN A 197 10.99 -15.64 -18.35
C GLN A 197 11.87 -14.38 -18.40
N SER A 198 12.26 -14.00 -19.63
CA SER A 198 12.85 -12.69 -19.81
C SER A 198 11.87 -11.58 -19.41
N ARG A 199 12.39 -10.39 -19.13
CA ARG A 199 11.54 -9.21 -18.86
C ARG A 199 10.50 -8.98 -19.97
N ASP A 200 10.89 -9.15 -21.24
CA ASP A 200 10.00 -9.00 -22.39
C ASP A 200 8.94 -10.11 -22.46
N GLY A 201 9.29 -11.34 -22.10
CA GLY A 201 8.36 -12.45 -21.95
C GLY A 201 7.30 -12.18 -20.88
N PHE A 202 7.71 -11.65 -19.73
CA PHE A 202 6.79 -11.24 -18.66
C PHE A 202 5.84 -10.14 -19.14
N ILE A 203 6.35 -9.11 -19.83
CA ILE A 203 5.54 -8.02 -20.38
C ILE A 203 4.50 -8.59 -21.36
N THR A 204 4.90 -9.47 -22.25
CA THR A 204 4.01 -10.10 -23.22
C THR A 204 2.89 -10.92 -22.57
N ASP A 205 3.23 -11.78 -21.59
CA ASP A 205 2.25 -12.57 -20.82
C ASP A 205 1.23 -11.67 -20.10
N MET A 206 1.72 -10.58 -19.54
CA MET A 206 0.90 -9.63 -18.82
C MET A 206 -0.05 -8.84 -19.73
N MET A 207 0.41 -8.43 -20.91
CA MET A 207 -0.41 -7.74 -21.89
C MET A 207 -1.52 -8.64 -22.47
N GLN A 208 -1.22 -9.92 -22.72
CA GLN A 208 -2.22 -10.90 -23.21
C GLN A 208 -3.34 -11.16 -22.20
N ARG A 209 -3.06 -11.09 -20.90
CA ARG A 209 -4.08 -11.28 -19.85
C ARG A 209 -5.00 -10.08 -19.64
N ARG A 210 -4.64 -8.93 -20.20
CA ARG A 210 -5.43 -7.68 -20.16
C ARG A 210 -6.35 -7.51 -21.35
N ALA A 211 -6.10 -8.25 -22.43
CA ALA A 211 -6.93 -8.27 -23.64
C ALA A 211 -8.17 -9.16 -23.45
#